data_2130db7869cc028235ffb5a9e5924eca
#
_entry.id   2130db7869cc028235ffb5a9e5924eca
#
_cell.length_a   1.000
_cell.length_b   1.000
_cell.length_c   1.000
_cell.angle_alpha   90.00
_cell.angle_beta   90.00
_cell.angle_gamma   90.00
#
_symmetry.space_group_name_H-M   'P 1'
#
loop_
_entity.id
_entity.type
_entity.pdbx_description
1 polymer ?
#
loop_
_entity_poly.entity_id
_entity_poly.type
_entity_poly.pdbx_seq_one_letter_code
_entity_poly.pdbx_strand_id
1 'polypeptide(L)'
;ERVNATREQILEIIKSPTLTHEQKLTNLATQADSLMEVLDLPEGLDELLNTDIETKCICDLSEGHAPVRPRYIVPDYAKFMKEGCSFLQLPPPTDLLEALNGLLIFYKHVPSVTNYPVYVGQLDELLEPFMDGVDDEQAKKLLKMFMTHVDRTVLDSFSHADIGPKATRAGRLLLEVEAELENAVPNLTLKYEEGVTDDDFALAAVNCALHSAKPSFANHAMFKKELTENYVIASCYNGLPLGGGSYTLCRLILGNIAKRAKNIQDFKENQLPYVLDIMARYMDARIKFEVEE
;
A
#
# COMPACT_ATOMS: atom_id res chain seq x y z
N GLU A 1 -17.40 -15.57 27.39
CA GLU A 1 -17.35 -14.12 27.78
C GLU A 1 -17.06 -13.22 26.57
N ARG A 2 -16.02 -13.50 25.78
CA ARG A 2 -15.61 -12.68 24.60
C ARG A 2 -16.73 -12.54 23.56
N VAL A 3 -17.44 -13.63 23.23
CA VAL A 3 -18.56 -13.62 22.27
C VAL A 3 -19.71 -12.74 22.74
N ASN A 4 -20.02 -12.73 24.02
CA ASN A 4 -21.08 -11.88 24.58
C ASN A 4 -20.68 -10.41 24.59
N ALA A 5 -19.44 -10.07 24.93
CA ALA A 5 -18.93 -8.72 24.88
C ALA A 5 -18.95 -8.17 23.45
N THR A 6 -18.53 -8.96 22.47
CA THR A 6 -18.60 -8.56 21.06
C THR A 6 -20.04 -8.37 20.57
N ARG A 7 -20.96 -9.23 21.01
CA ARG A 7 -22.40 -9.07 20.69
C ARG A 7 -22.93 -7.74 21.23
N GLU A 8 -22.58 -7.36 22.43
CA GLU A 8 -23.00 -6.09 23.03
C GLU A 8 -22.42 -4.90 22.22
N GLN A 9 -21.15 -4.95 21.89
CA GLN A 9 -20.49 -3.94 21.05
C GLN A 9 -21.16 -3.79 19.67
N ILE A 10 -21.50 -4.89 19.01
CA ILE A 10 -22.24 -4.89 17.73
C ILE A 10 -23.60 -4.20 17.91
N LEU A 11 -24.33 -4.52 18.97
CA LEU A 11 -25.62 -3.91 19.25
C LEU A 11 -25.50 -2.40 19.55
N GLU A 12 -24.46 -1.96 20.23
CA GLU A 12 -24.17 -0.55 20.47
C GLU A 12 -23.90 0.20 19.17
N ILE A 13 -23.09 -0.36 18.26
CA ILE A 13 -22.82 0.23 16.93
C ILE A 13 -24.13 0.40 16.16
N ILE A 14 -24.95 -0.65 16.07
CA ILE A 14 -26.22 -0.64 15.34
C ILE A 14 -27.17 0.43 15.91
N LYS A 15 -27.30 0.50 17.21
CA LYS A 15 -28.22 1.40 17.92
C LYS A 15 -27.69 2.83 18.04
N SER A 16 -26.43 3.10 17.79
CA SER A 16 -25.85 4.43 17.93
C SER A 16 -26.61 5.49 17.12
N PRO A 17 -27.12 6.54 17.76
CA PRO A 17 -27.80 7.63 17.05
C PRO A 17 -26.82 8.62 16.41
N THR A 18 -25.54 8.56 16.75
CA THR A 18 -24.50 9.51 16.34
C THR A 18 -23.69 9.05 15.16
N LEU A 19 -23.66 7.74 14.87
CA LEU A 19 -22.92 7.18 13.76
C LEU A 19 -23.73 7.24 12.46
N THR A 20 -23.08 7.67 11.38
CA THR A 20 -23.63 7.56 10.02
C THR A 20 -23.75 6.09 9.59
N HIS A 21 -24.51 5.85 8.52
CA HIS A 21 -24.64 4.50 7.98
C HIS A 21 -23.28 3.89 7.58
N GLU A 22 -22.41 4.66 6.91
CA GLU A 22 -21.07 4.22 6.52
C GLU A 22 -20.18 3.92 7.73
N GLN A 23 -20.20 4.77 8.74
CA GLN A 23 -19.47 4.54 9.99
C GLN A 23 -19.94 3.27 10.70
N LYS A 24 -21.25 3.00 10.71
CA LYS A 24 -21.78 1.75 11.26
C LYS A 24 -21.26 0.53 10.49
N LEU A 25 -21.30 0.56 9.16
CA LEU A 25 -20.79 -0.55 8.34
C LEU A 25 -19.29 -0.79 8.58
N THR A 26 -18.47 0.26 8.62
CA THR A 26 -17.05 0.16 8.90
C THR A 26 -16.78 -0.41 10.30
N ASN A 27 -17.49 0.09 11.32
CA ASN A 27 -17.32 -0.40 12.69
C ASN A 27 -17.79 -1.84 12.85
N LEU A 28 -18.87 -2.25 12.15
CA LEU A 28 -19.33 -3.64 12.16
C LEU A 28 -18.33 -4.57 11.48
N ALA A 29 -17.73 -4.15 10.37
CA ALA A 29 -16.67 -4.91 9.71
C ALA A 29 -15.45 -5.09 10.63
N THR A 30 -15.02 -4.03 11.32
CA THR A 30 -13.93 -4.10 12.30
C THR A 30 -14.25 -5.08 13.46
N GLN A 31 -15.50 -5.08 13.95
CA GLN A 31 -15.91 -6.03 14.98
C GLN A 31 -15.95 -7.48 14.47
N ALA A 32 -16.39 -7.69 13.22
CA ALA A 32 -16.38 -9.02 12.61
C ALA A 32 -14.94 -9.54 12.44
N ASP A 33 -14.03 -8.69 11.96
CA ASP A 33 -12.61 -9.03 11.84
C ASP A 33 -11.99 -9.38 13.21
N SER A 34 -12.36 -8.68 14.28
CA SER A 34 -11.86 -8.96 15.64
C SER A 34 -12.33 -10.31 16.21
N LEU A 35 -13.42 -10.87 15.69
CA LEU A 35 -13.90 -12.21 16.07
C LEU A 35 -13.10 -13.33 15.39
N MET A 36 -12.50 -13.04 14.24
CA MET A 36 -11.72 -14.01 13.47
C MET A 36 -10.29 -14.15 13.99
N GLU A 37 -9.88 -13.36 14.98
CA GLU A 37 -8.57 -13.47 15.61
C GLU A 37 -8.40 -14.79 16.38
N VAL A 38 -7.88 -15.79 15.71
CA VAL A 38 -7.34 -17.01 16.33
C VAL A 38 -5.81 -16.97 16.17
N LEU A 39 -5.19 -15.97 16.78
CA LEU A 39 -3.73 -15.87 16.78
C LEU A 39 -3.17 -16.55 18.03
N ASP A 40 -2.19 -17.43 17.81
CA ASP A 40 -1.36 -17.97 18.87
C ASP A 40 -0.33 -16.90 19.28
N LEU A 41 -0.78 -15.94 20.08
CA LEU A 41 0.02 -14.78 20.45
C LEU A 41 1.08 -15.17 21.50
N PRO A 42 2.32 -14.67 21.37
CA PRO A 42 3.38 -14.99 22.32
C PRO A 42 3.08 -14.42 23.72
N GLU A 43 3.42 -15.20 24.74
CA GLU A 43 3.36 -14.75 26.13
C GLU A 43 4.23 -13.50 26.34
N GLY A 44 3.73 -12.52 27.09
CA GLY A 44 4.38 -11.23 27.34
C GLY A 44 4.11 -10.15 26.30
N LEU A 45 3.39 -10.47 25.21
CA LEU A 45 3.05 -9.46 24.18
C LEU A 45 2.20 -8.34 24.76
N ASP A 46 1.20 -8.63 25.58
CA ASP A 46 0.28 -7.63 26.14
C ASP A 46 1.01 -6.56 26.97
N GLU A 47 2.10 -6.95 27.64
CA GLU A 47 2.93 -6.01 28.39
C GLU A 47 3.71 -5.07 27.44
N LEU A 48 4.19 -5.58 26.31
CA LEU A 48 5.05 -4.84 25.38
C LEU A 48 4.27 -4.03 24.34
N LEU A 49 3.07 -4.49 23.97
CA LEU A 49 2.18 -3.90 22.95
C LEU A 49 1.02 -3.12 23.57
N ASN A 50 1.10 -2.75 24.85
CA ASN A 50 0.04 -2.02 25.54
C ASN A 50 -0.25 -0.64 24.92
N THR A 51 -1.30 0.04 25.40
CA THR A 51 -1.71 1.35 24.90
C THR A 51 -0.97 2.53 25.56
N ASP A 52 -0.24 2.29 26.64
CA ASP A 52 0.50 3.33 27.37
C ASP A 52 1.80 3.67 26.65
N ILE A 53 1.87 4.87 26.09
CA ILE A 53 3.02 5.34 25.31
C ILE A 53 4.32 5.42 26.13
N GLU A 54 4.24 5.51 27.46
CA GLU A 54 5.40 5.59 28.32
C GLU A 54 6.04 4.23 28.62
N THR A 55 5.29 3.15 28.46
CA THR A 55 5.71 1.78 28.81
C THR A 55 5.75 0.82 27.63
N LYS A 56 4.96 1.06 26.58
CA LYS A 56 4.95 0.17 25.40
C LYS A 56 6.33 0.10 24.75
N CYS A 57 6.76 -1.10 24.39
CA CYS A 57 8.02 -1.35 23.71
C CYS A 57 7.85 -1.70 22.24
N ILE A 58 6.70 -2.22 21.86
CA ILE A 58 6.32 -2.58 20.49
C ILE A 58 5.16 -1.68 20.05
N CYS A 59 5.26 -1.10 18.88
CA CYS A 59 4.18 -0.38 18.22
C CYS A 59 3.81 -1.14 16.94
N ASP A 60 2.62 -1.70 16.88
CA ASP A 60 2.05 -2.24 15.65
C ASP A 60 1.54 -1.08 14.78
N LEU A 61 2.03 -1.02 13.56
CA LEU A 61 1.68 0.01 12.58
C LEU A 61 0.55 -0.42 11.64
N SER A 62 -0.34 -1.30 12.08
CA SER A 62 -1.62 -1.55 11.38
C SER A 62 -2.57 -0.35 11.44
N GLU A 63 -2.18 0.71 12.18
CA GLU A 63 -2.80 2.05 12.16
C GLU A 63 -4.31 2.04 12.46
N GLY A 64 -4.72 1.18 13.40
CA GLY A 64 -6.12 1.07 13.85
C GLY A 64 -7.03 0.27 12.91
N HIS A 65 -6.48 -0.29 11.84
CA HIS A 65 -7.19 -1.26 11.01
C HIS A 65 -7.21 -2.64 11.67
N ALA A 66 -8.03 -3.53 11.16
CA ALA A 66 -8.12 -4.89 11.65
C ALA A 66 -6.74 -5.57 11.63
N PRO A 67 -6.34 -6.22 12.74
CA PRO A 67 -4.97 -6.72 12.90
C PRO A 67 -4.62 -7.88 11.97
N VAL A 68 -5.61 -8.50 11.34
CA VAL A 68 -5.49 -9.69 10.50
C VAL A 68 -5.54 -9.40 9.00
N ARG A 69 -5.43 -8.15 8.59
CA ARG A 69 -5.37 -7.78 7.18
C ARG A 69 -3.96 -7.48 6.75
N PRO A 70 -3.55 -7.90 5.54
CA PRO A 70 -2.33 -7.42 4.93
C PRO A 70 -2.32 -5.89 4.89
N ARG A 71 -1.17 -5.27 5.07
CA ARG A 71 -1.07 -3.82 4.95
C ARG A 71 -1.40 -3.37 3.53
N TYR A 72 -0.81 -4.03 2.54
CA TYR A 72 -1.08 -3.80 1.12
C TYR A 72 -0.60 -5.00 0.31
N ILE A 73 -1.16 -5.14 -0.87
CA ILE A 73 -0.80 -6.15 -1.87
C ILE A 73 -0.46 -5.49 -3.19
N VAL A 74 0.24 -6.23 -4.04
CA VAL A 74 0.61 -5.81 -5.40
C VAL A 74 -0.08 -6.74 -6.40
N PRO A 75 -1.29 -6.40 -6.89
CA PRO A 75 -1.99 -7.21 -7.88
C PRO A 75 -1.23 -7.28 -9.21
N ASP A 76 -1.41 -8.37 -9.94
CA ASP A 76 -0.90 -8.51 -11.30
C ASP A 76 -1.81 -7.79 -12.30
N TYR A 77 -1.57 -6.49 -12.49
CA TYR A 77 -2.34 -5.69 -13.43
C TYR A 77 -2.05 -6.03 -14.89
N ALA A 78 -0.86 -6.53 -15.22
CA ALA A 78 -0.54 -6.97 -16.58
C ALA A 78 -1.40 -8.18 -16.97
N LYS A 79 -1.65 -9.08 -16.03
CA LYS A 79 -2.59 -10.19 -16.22
C LYS A 79 -4.02 -9.68 -16.41
N PHE A 80 -4.46 -8.72 -15.60
CA PHE A 80 -5.78 -8.10 -15.79
C PHE A 80 -5.95 -7.48 -17.18
N MET A 81 -4.96 -6.73 -17.65
CA MET A 81 -5.02 -6.12 -18.99
C MET A 81 -5.20 -7.16 -20.12
N LYS A 82 -4.69 -8.40 -19.94
CA LYS A 82 -4.78 -9.47 -20.94
C LYS A 82 -6.03 -10.33 -20.81
N GLU A 83 -6.41 -10.67 -19.58
CA GLU A 83 -7.37 -11.74 -19.29
C GLU A 83 -8.66 -11.21 -18.63
N GLY A 84 -8.65 -9.96 -18.17
CA GLY A 84 -9.71 -9.42 -17.35
C GLY A 84 -9.65 -9.93 -15.90
N CYS A 85 -10.74 -9.74 -15.17
CA CYS A 85 -10.88 -10.17 -13.78
C CYS A 85 -12.26 -10.83 -13.59
N SER A 86 -12.30 -12.14 -13.45
CA SER A 86 -13.56 -12.89 -13.27
C SER A 86 -14.25 -12.54 -11.95
N PHE A 87 -13.50 -12.30 -10.89
CA PHE A 87 -14.05 -11.92 -9.58
C PHE A 87 -14.82 -10.59 -9.63
N LEU A 88 -14.26 -9.59 -10.31
CA LEU A 88 -14.91 -8.29 -10.50
C LEU A 88 -15.81 -8.25 -11.74
N GLN A 89 -15.94 -9.36 -12.47
CA GLN A 89 -16.69 -9.47 -13.71
C GLN A 89 -16.26 -8.43 -14.77
N LEU A 90 -14.97 -8.14 -14.83
CA LEU A 90 -14.37 -7.21 -15.78
C LEU A 90 -13.76 -7.98 -16.94
N PRO A 91 -14.18 -7.72 -18.20
CA PRO A 91 -13.47 -8.24 -19.34
C PRO A 91 -12.08 -7.58 -19.49
N PRO A 92 -11.17 -8.16 -20.28
CA PRO A 92 -9.94 -7.46 -20.63
C PRO A 92 -10.28 -6.14 -21.36
N PRO A 93 -9.62 -5.02 -21.02
CA PRO A 93 -9.88 -3.74 -21.65
C PRO A 93 -9.46 -3.76 -23.13
N THR A 94 -10.19 -3.03 -23.96
CA THR A 94 -9.96 -2.91 -25.40
C THR A 94 -9.46 -1.54 -25.83
N ASP A 95 -9.57 -0.55 -24.96
CA ASP A 95 -9.11 0.81 -25.19
C ASP A 95 -8.59 1.48 -23.90
N LEU A 96 -8.02 2.69 -24.04
CA LEU A 96 -7.45 3.44 -22.92
C LEU A 96 -8.50 3.78 -21.84
N LEU A 97 -9.72 4.11 -22.23
CA LEU A 97 -10.78 4.44 -21.28
C LEU A 97 -11.16 3.22 -20.42
N GLU A 98 -11.31 2.06 -21.05
CA GLU A 98 -11.62 0.80 -20.34
C GLU A 98 -10.45 0.38 -19.43
N ALA A 99 -9.20 0.53 -19.88
CA ALA A 99 -8.02 0.24 -19.08
C ALA A 99 -7.97 1.12 -17.82
N LEU A 100 -8.14 2.42 -17.96
CA LEU A 100 -8.17 3.37 -16.84
C LEU A 100 -9.34 3.12 -15.91
N ASN A 101 -10.54 2.84 -16.45
CA ASN A 101 -11.71 2.50 -15.64
C ASN A 101 -11.49 1.21 -14.84
N GLY A 102 -10.91 0.19 -15.45
CA GLY A 102 -10.54 -1.04 -14.75
C GLY A 102 -9.60 -0.78 -13.56
N LEU A 103 -8.53 0.01 -13.76
CA LEU A 103 -7.63 0.41 -12.68
C LEU A 103 -8.35 1.18 -11.56
N LEU A 104 -9.28 2.09 -11.88
CA LEU A 104 -10.08 2.80 -10.87
C LEU A 104 -10.94 1.85 -10.04
N ILE A 105 -11.51 0.83 -10.67
CA ILE A 105 -12.27 -0.20 -9.97
C ILE A 105 -11.37 -0.97 -9.00
N PHE A 106 -10.16 -1.36 -9.42
CA PHE A 106 -9.18 -1.99 -8.52
C PHE A 106 -8.77 -1.07 -7.36
N TYR A 107 -8.47 0.19 -7.62
CA TYR A 107 -8.17 1.17 -6.57
C TYR A 107 -9.28 1.29 -5.53
N LYS A 108 -10.53 1.04 -5.93
CA LYS A 108 -11.66 1.06 -5.03
C LYS A 108 -11.85 -0.24 -4.26
N HIS A 109 -11.59 -1.39 -4.88
CA HIS A 109 -11.90 -2.70 -4.31
C HIS A 109 -10.76 -3.32 -3.48
N VAL A 110 -9.50 -3.16 -3.90
CA VAL A 110 -8.36 -3.75 -3.16
C VAL A 110 -8.30 -3.29 -1.70
N PRO A 111 -8.56 -2.01 -1.36
CA PRO A 111 -8.61 -1.56 0.04
C PRO A 111 -9.69 -2.24 0.89
N SER A 112 -10.62 -2.98 0.30
CA SER A 112 -11.58 -3.76 1.07
C SER A 112 -10.96 -4.97 1.77
N VAL A 113 -9.83 -5.47 1.27
CA VAL A 113 -9.13 -6.65 1.81
C VAL A 113 -7.74 -6.32 2.38
N THR A 114 -7.30 -5.07 2.27
CA THR A 114 -6.01 -4.59 2.80
C THR A 114 -6.22 -3.38 3.69
N ASN A 115 -5.20 -3.00 4.46
CA ASN A 115 -5.24 -1.80 5.29
C ASN A 115 -4.98 -0.52 4.50
N TYR A 116 -4.28 -0.62 3.37
CA TYR A 116 -3.89 0.52 2.55
C TYR A 116 -4.26 0.33 1.07
N PRO A 117 -4.31 1.42 0.30
CA PRO A 117 -4.63 1.35 -1.11
C PRO A 117 -3.57 0.63 -1.93
N VAL A 118 -3.88 0.48 -3.16
CA VAL A 118 -3.23 -0.31 -4.19
C VAL A 118 -2.00 0.37 -4.74
N TYR A 119 -1.02 -0.45 -5.08
CA TYR A 119 0.12 -0.04 -5.88
C TYR A 119 -0.03 -0.52 -7.31
N VAL A 120 0.10 0.40 -8.26
CA VAL A 120 0.19 0.07 -9.69
C VAL A 120 1.65 0.18 -10.09
N GLY A 121 2.32 -0.96 -10.26
CA GLY A 121 3.65 -0.98 -10.84
C GLY A 121 3.60 -0.66 -12.32
N GLN A 122 4.59 0.05 -12.87
CA GLN A 122 4.76 0.31 -14.31
C GLN A 122 3.48 0.79 -15.00
N LEU A 123 2.84 1.81 -14.44
CA LEU A 123 1.57 2.35 -14.96
C LEU A 123 1.67 2.73 -16.43
N ASP A 124 2.78 3.31 -16.84
CA ASP A 124 3.04 3.71 -18.21
C ASP A 124 3.09 2.50 -19.16
N GLU A 125 3.80 1.43 -18.80
CA GLU A 125 3.86 0.20 -19.61
C GLU A 125 2.50 -0.50 -19.69
N LEU A 126 1.69 -0.45 -18.64
CA LEU A 126 0.33 -1.00 -18.64
C LEU A 126 -0.58 -0.25 -19.60
N LEU A 127 -0.41 1.07 -19.73
CA LEU A 127 -1.27 1.91 -20.57
C LEU A 127 -0.78 2.03 -22.00
N GLU A 128 0.53 1.87 -22.26
CA GLU A 128 1.13 2.07 -23.58
C GLU A 128 0.44 1.29 -24.71
N PRO A 129 0.04 -0.01 -24.54
CA PRO A 129 -0.66 -0.74 -25.59
C PRO A 129 -2.01 -0.14 -26.01
N PHE A 130 -2.61 0.68 -25.16
CA PHE A 130 -3.92 1.33 -25.39
C PHE A 130 -3.79 2.76 -25.93
N MET A 131 -2.56 3.22 -26.16
CA MET A 131 -2.32 4.57 -26.67
C MET A 131 -2.48 4.67 -28.21
N ASP A 132 -2.46 3.53 -28.90
CA ASP A 132 -2.62 3.50 -30.35
C ASP A 132 -3.99 4.03 -30.78
N GLY A 133 -3.97 4.94 -31.77
CA GLY A 133 -5.20 5.56 -32.29
C GLY A 133 -5.81 6.66 -31.41
N VAL A 134 -5.22 6.95 -30.25
CA VAL A 134 -5.63 8.06 -29.37
C VAL A 134 -4.67 9.24 -29.56
N ASP A 135 -5.17 10.42 -29.85
CA ASP A 135 -4.33 11.62 -29.89
C ASP A 135 -3.89 12.08 -28.48
N ASP A 136 -2.84 12.91 -28.40
CA ASP A 136 -2.26 13.33 -27.13
C ASP A 136 -3.22 14.14 -26.27
N GLU A 137 -4.05 14.98 -26.87
CA GLU A 137 -5.03 15.81 -26.13
C GLU A 137 -6.11 14.92 -25.49
N GLN A 138 -6.62 13.93 -26.23
CA GLN A 138 -7.58 12.98 -25.70
C GLN A 138 -6.93 12.09 -24.63
N ALA A 139 -5.72 11.60 -24.85
CA ALA A 139 -4.98 10.81 -23.87
C ALA A 139 -4.75 11.60 -22.58
N LYS A 140 -4.26 12.83 -22.66
CA LYS A 140 -4.09 13.72 -21.49
C LYS A 140 -5.39 13.94 -20.74
N LYS A 141 -6.49 14.16 -21.45
CA LYS A 141 -7.81 14.34 -20.82
C LYS A 141 -8.22 13.11 -20.00
N LEU A 142 -8.02 11.92 -20.56
CA LEU A 142 -8.33 10.66 -19.86
C LEU A 142 -7.39 10.41 -18.67
N LEU A 143 -6.09 10.62 -18.83
CA LEU A 143 -5.10 10.52 -17.75
C LEU A 143 -5.39 11.55 -16.64
N LYS A 144 -5.72 12.77 -16.99
CA LYS A 144 -6.12 13.83 -16.04
C LYS A 144 -7.36 13.44 -15.24
N MET A 145 -8.37 12.88 -15.92
CA MET A 145 -9.56 12.34 -15.26
C MET A 145 -9.20 11.23 -14.27
N PHE A 146 -8.39 10.27 -14.70
CA PHE A 146 -7.94 9.15 -13.88
C PHE A 146 -7.16 9.63 -12.63
N MET A 147 -6.12 10.43 -12.81
CA MET A 147 -5.30 10.92 -11.71
C MET A 147 -6.09 11.81 -10.74
N THR A 148 -6.98 12.67 -11.25
CA THR A 148 -7.87 13.48 -10.42
C THR A 148 -8.84 12.59 -9.63
N HIS A 149 -9.39 11.55 -10.25
CA HIS A 149 -10.28 10.62 -9.56
C HIS A 149 -9.55 9.89 -8.44
N VAL A 150 -8.37 9.36 -8.70
CA VAL A 150 -7.54 8.69 -7.66
C VAL A 150 -7.28 9.65 -6.50
N ASP A 151 -6.83 10.88 -6.78
CA ASP A 151 -6.51 11.87 -5.74
C ASP A 151 -7.73 12.28 -4.88
N ARG A 152 -8.92 12.34 -5.47
CA ARG A 152 -10.12 12.82 -4.79
C ARG A 152 -10.96 11.72 -4.11
N THR A 153 -10.78 10.47 -4.49
CA THR A 153 -11.63 9.36 -4.00
C THR A 153 -10.91 8.32 -3.19
N VAL A 154 -9.60 8.20 -3.32
CA VAL A 154 -8.80 7.34 -2.46
C VAL A 154 -8.57 8.05 -1.13
N LEU A 155 -9.02 7.43 -0.04
CA LEU A 155 -9.03 8.04 1.30
C LEU A 155 -7.65 8.05 1.99
N ASP A 156 -6.60 7.62 1.29
CA ASP A 156 -5.28 7.43 1.86
C ASP A 156 -4.19 7.96 0.92
N SER A 157 -3.12 8.50 1.49
CA SER A 157 -1.96 9.01 0.76
C SER A 157 -1.01 7.92 0.24
N PHE A 158 -1.32 6.64 0.45
CA PHE A 158 -0.48 5.51 0.05
C PHE A 158 -0.79 4.95 -1.35
N SER A 159 -1.49 5.67 -2.20
CA SER A 159 -1.62 5.32 -3.62
C SER A 159 -0.33 5.62 -4.37
N HIS A 160 0.22 4.60 -5.03
CA HIS A 160 1.49 4.69 -5.74
C HIS A 160 1.37 4.15 -7.16
N ALA A 161 2.24 4.63 -8.03
CA ALA A 161 2.46 4.08 -9.36
C ALA A 161 3.92 4.29 -9.78
N ASP A 162 4.45 3.35 -10.55
CA ASP A 162 5.78 3.43 -11.12
C ASP A 162 5.71 3.71 -12.62
N ILE A 163 6.74 4.37 -13.14
CA ILE A 163 6.96 4.60 -14.57
C ILE A 163 8.41 4.24 -14.95
N GLY A 164 8.65 4.00 -16.21
CA GLY A 164 9.97 3.63 -16.73
C GLY A 164 10.36 2.17 -16.44
N PRO A 165 11.64 1.75 -16.66
CA PRO A 165 12.80 2.61 -16.96
C PRO A 165 12.85 3.16 -18.39
N LYS A 166 12.19 2.50 -19.36
CA LYS A 166 12.15 2.96 -20.74
C LYS A 166 11.13 4.07 -20.92
N ALA A 167 11.45 5.02 -21.77
CA ALA A 167 10.51 6.05 -22.14
C ALA A 167 9.34 5.44 -22.93
N THR A 168 8.13 5.73 -22.49
CA THR A 168 6.89 5.40 -23.19
C THR A 168 6.12 6.69 -23.50
N ARG A 169 5.21 6.65 -24.46
CA ARG A 169 4.32 7.78 -24.75
C ARG A 169 3.41 8.05 -23.55
N ALA A 170 2.86 7.00 -22.96
CA ALA A 170 2.05 7.09 -21.75
C ALA A 170 2.81 7.73 -20.59
N GLY A 171 4.08 7.32 -20.36
CA GLY A 171 4.91 7.88 -19.30
C GLY A 171 5.20 9.37 -19.47
N ARG A 172 5.48 9.82 -20.71
CA ARG A 172 5.67 11.26 -21.01
C ARG A 172 4.40 12.05 -20.70
N LEU A 173 3.24 11.58 -21.16
CA LEU A 173 1.97 12.27 -20.93
C LEU A 173 1.55 12.23 -19.45
N LEU A 174 1.86 11.17 -18.72
CA LEU A 174 1.66 11.10 -17.25
C LEU A 174 2.47 12.18 -16.52
N LEU A 175 3.73 12.39 -16.89
CA LEU A 175 4.57 13.45 -16.31
C LEU A 175 4.03 14.86 -16.63
N GLU A 176 3.57 15.10 -17.85
CA GLU A 176 2.96 16.37 -18.22
C GLU A 176 1.68 16.65 -17.42
N VAL A 177 0.80 15.64 -17.31
CA VAL A 177 -0.44 15.76 -16.54
C VAL A 177 -0.17 15.95 -15.05
N GLU A 178 0.82 15.24 -14.49
CA GLU A 178 1.20 15.39 -13.09
C GLU A 178 1.72 16.82 -12.79
N ALA A 179 2.56 17.35 -13.66
CA ALA A 179 3.07 18.71 -13.52
C ALA A 179 1.97 19.78 -13.57
N GLU A 180 0.87 19.52 -14.30
CA GLU A 180 -0.29 20.41 -14.35
C GLU A 180 -1.20 20.30 -13.12
N LEU A 181 -1.37 19.09 -12.58
CA LEU A 181 -2.35 18.81 -11.52
C LEU A 181 -1.82 19.08 -10.11
N GLU A 182 -0.52 18.89 -9.89
CA GLU A 182 0.10 18.97 -8.56
C GLU A 182 -0.67 18.17 -7.49
N ASN A 183 -1.18 16.98 -7.84
CA ASN A 183 -1.98 16.14 -6.95
C ASN A 183 -1.13 15.56 -5.81
N ALA A 184 -1.77 15.21 -4.69
CA ALA A 184 -1.10 14.47 -3.61
C ALA A 184 -0.83 13.02 -4.01
N VAL A 185 -1.79 12.37 -4.66
CA VAL A 185 -1.72 10.98 -5.10
C VAL A 185 -2.19 10.84 -6.56
N PRO A 186 -1.77 9.80 -7.30
CA PRO A 186 -0.82 8.76 -6.89
C PRO A 186 0.60 9.33 -6.72
N ASN A 187 1.36 8.75 -5.79
CA ASN A 187 2.79 9.02 -5.71
C ASN A 187 3.48 8.30 -6.86
N LEU A 188 4.12 9.06 -7.74
CA LEU A 188 4.85 8.50 -8.88
C LEU A 188 6.31 8.25 -8.53
N THR A 189 6.87 7.15 -9.04
CA THR A 189 8.30 6.84 -8.98
C THR A 189 8.82 6.49 -10.36
N LEU A 190 9.87 7.18 -10.82
CA LEU A 190 10.61 6.79 -12.01
C LEU A 190 11.64 5.71 -11.63
N LYS A 191 11.54 4.54 -12.24
CA LYS A 191 12.59 3.51 -12.21
C LYS A 191 13.70 3.94 -13.16
N TYR A 192 14.77 4.50 -12.62
CA TYR A 192 15.89 5.01 -13.41
C TYR A 192 17.00 3.97 -13.52
N GLU A 193 17.52 3.76 -14.73
CA GLU A 193 18.71 2.94 -15.00
C GLU A 193 19.58 3.66 -16.04
N GLU A 194 20.84 3.89 -15.66
CA GLU A 194 21.84 4.49 -16.55
C GLU A 194 22.03 3.67 -17.82
N GLY A 195 22.02 4.30 -18.97
CA GLY A 195 22.13 3.64 -20.29
C GLY A 195 20.86 2.93 -20.77
N VAL A 196 19.79 2.91 -19.98
CA VAL A 196 18.46 2.36 -20.35
C VAL A 196 17.41 3.46 -20.42
N THR A 197 17.38 4.33 -19.41
CA THR A 197 16.45 5.47 -19.36
C THR A 197 16.94 6.57 -20.26
N ASP A 198 16.10 7.01 -21.22
CA ASP A 198 16.41 8.13 -22.10
C ASP A 198 16.64 9.41 -21.29
N ASP A 199 17.68 10.18 -21.64
CA ASP A 199 18.02 11.42 -20.97
C ASP A 199 16.86 12.45 -21.02
N ASP A 200 16.17 12.56 -22.15
CA ASP A 200 15.03 13.45 -22.31
C ASP A 200 13.85 13.04 -21.40
N PHE A 201 13.62 11.74 -21.23
CA PHE A 201 12.59 11.24 -20.32
C PHE A 201 12.97 11.47 -18.85
N ALA A 202 14.23 11.23 -18.51
CA ALA A 202 14.75 11.54 -17.18
C ALA A 202 14.66 13.04 -16.86
N LEU A 203 15.00 13.90 -17.84
CA LEU A 203 14.89 15.35 -17.70
C LEU A 203 13.43 15.81 -17.55
N ALA A 204 12.50 15.21 -18.29
CA ALA A 204 11.07 15.47 -18.13
C ALA A 204 10.58 15.12 -16.72
N ALA A 205 11.04 14.00 -16.17
CA ALA A 205 10.74 13.60 -14.80
C ALA A 205 11.32 14.56 -13.75
N VAL A 206 12.57 15.02 -13.94
CA VAL A 206 13.17 16.04 -13.06
C VAL A 206 12.38 17.36 -13.12
N ASN A 207 12.01 17.81 -14.31
CA ASN A 207 11.20 19.02 -14.47
C ASN A 207 9.82 18.90 -13.81
N CYS A 208 9.17 17.76 -13.93
CA CYS A 208 7.93 17.46 -13.23
C CYS A 208 8.13 17.52 -11.71
N ALA A 209 9.19 16.89 -11.20
CA ALA A 209 9.50 16.86 -9.76
C ALA A 209 9.79 18.26 -9.18
N LEU A 210 10.34 19.17 -9.96
CA LEU A 210 10.53 20.58 -9.56
C LEU A 210 9.21 21.33 -9.35
N HIS A 211 8.13 20.92 -10.01
CA HIS A 211 6.81 21.53 -9.88
C HIS A 211 5.94 20.85 -8.83
N SER A 212 5.85 19.51 -8.87
CA SER A 212 4.90 18.74 -8.06
C SER A 212 5.53 17.90 -6.93
N ALA A 213 6.88 17.99 -6.76
CA ALA A 213 7.66 17.11 -5.89
C ALA A 213 7.57 15.60 -6.27
N LYS A 214 7.10 15.30 -7.47
CA LYS A 214 6.98 13.95 -8.06
C LYS A 214 7.43 13.96 -9.52
N PRO A 215 7.95 12.86 -10.08
CA PRO A 215 8.15 11.57 -9.42
C PRO A 215 9.36 11.55 -8.48
N SER A 216 9.37 10.56 -7.58
CA SER A 216 10.59 10.10 -6.93
C SER A 216 11.44 9.28 -7.89
N PHE A 217 12.70 9.00 -7.55
CA PHE A 217 13.63 8.24 -8.38
C PHE A 217 14.09 6.98 -7.66
N ALA A 218 14.02 5.83 -8.33
CA ALA A 218 14.51 4.55 -7.83
C ALA A 218 15.63 4.01 -8.72
N ASN A 219 16.67 3.47 -8.11
CA ASN A 219 17.76 2.80 -8.85
C ASN A 219 17.28 1.44 -9.34
N HIS A 220 16.84 1.37 -10.61
CA HIS A 220 16.29 0.16 -11.21
C HIS A 220 17.27 -1.00 -11.23
N ALA A 221 18.54 -0.74 -11.59
CA ALA A 221 19.56 -1.79 -11.64
C ALA A 221 19.78 -2.46 -10.27
N MET A 222 19.74 -1.67 -9.18
CA MET A 222 19.86 -2.19 -7.82
C MET A 222 18.65 -3.03 -7.42
N PHE A 223 17.44 -2.52 -7.57
CA PHE A 223 16.22 -3.24 -7.21
C PHE A 223 16.02 -4.52 -8.03
N LYS A 224 16.33 -4.48 -9.33
CA LYS A 224 16.30 -5.66 -10.20
C LYS A 224 17.26 -6.76 -9.74
N LYS A 225 18.45 -6.38 -9.23
CA LYS A 225 19.42 -7.32 -8.69
C LYS A 225 18.97 -7.95 -7.37
N GLU A 226 18.29 -7.20 -6.52
CA GLU A 226 17.85 -7.66 -5.20
C GLU A 226 16.53 -8.39 -5.21
N LEU A 227 15.63 -8.03 -6.12
CA LEU A 227 14.29 -8.60 -6.23
C LEU A 227 14.13 -9.39 -7.53
N THR A 228 13.41 -8.83 -8.47
CA THR A 228 13.16 -9.35 -9.82
C THR A 228 12.97 -8.18 -10.77
N GLU A 229 12.83 -8.43 -12.07
CA GLU A 229 12.47 -7.37 -13.02
C GLU A 229 11.07 -6.79 -12.75
N ASN A 230 10.15 -7.64 -12.27
CA ASN A 230 8.77 -7.26 -11.97
C ASN A 230 8.61 -6.93 -10.48
N TYR A 231 8.93 -5.71 -10.13
CA TYR A 231 8.74 -5.17 -8.79
C TYR A 231 8.04 -3.82 -8.85
N VAL A 232 7.46 -3.41 -7.75
CA VAL A 232 6.91 -2.06 -7.56
C VAL A 232 7.64 -1.35 -6.44
N ILE A 233 7.70 -0.04 -6.51
CA ILE A 233 8.16 0.79 -5.41
C ILE A 233 6.93 1.31 -4.67
N ALA A 234 6.87 0.96 -3.40
CA ALA A 234 5.77 1.32 -2.53
C ALA A 234 6.21 2.33 -1.46
N SER A 235 5.32 3.29 -1.17
CA SER A 235 5.40 4.17 -0.01
C SER A 235 6.77 4.82 0.22
N CYS A 236 7.57 4.27 1.11
CA CYS A 236 8.87 4.82 1.54
C CYS A 236 10.04 4.14 0.81
N TYR A 237 9.90 3.89 -0.48
CA TYR A 237 10.89 3.20 -1.33
C TYR A 237 11.11 1.71 -0.99
N ASN A 238 10.08 1.04 -0.49
CA ASN A 238 10.10 -0.42 -0.37
C ASN A 238 9.89 -1.04 -1.75
N GLY A 239 10.85 -1.85 -2.19
CA GLY A 239 10.69 -2.71 -3.36
C GLY A 239 9.88 -3.94 -2.99
N LEU A 240 8.82 -4.21 -3.74
CA LEU A 240 7.95 -5.37 -3.53
C LEU A 240 7.85 -6.17 -4.83
N PRO A 241 7.98 -7.50 -4.77
CA PRO A 241 7.75 -8.32 -5.95
C PRO A 241 6.29 -8.27 -6.38
N LEU A 242 6.05 -8.41 -7.69
CA LEU A 242 4.71 -8.55 -8.23
C LEU A 242 4.01 -9.79 -7.65
N GLY A 243 2.74 -9.65 -7.28
CA GLY A 243 1.99 -10.70 -6.58
C GLY A 243 2.34 -10.86 -5.10
N GLY A 244 3.27 -10.05 -4.60
CA GLY A 244 3.61 -9.96 -3.18
C GLY A 244 2.85 -8.86 -2.45
N GLY A 245 3.35 -8.49 -1.29
CA GLY A 245 2.75 -7.44 -0.48
C GLY A 245 3.54 -7.18 0.80
N SER A 246 2.95 -6.40 1.69
CA SER A 246 3.41 -6.21 3.06
C SER A 246 2.32 -6.68 4.01
N TYR A 247 2.63 -7.69 4.79
CA TYR A 247 1.65 -8.29 5.70
C TYR A 247 1.56 -7.55 7.03
N THR A 248 2.71 -7.22 7.63
CA THR A 248 2.75 -6.54 8.92
C THR A 248 3.94 -5.60 9.00
N LEU A 249 3.86 -4.62 9.89
CA LEU A 249 4.95 -3.73 10.23
C LEU A 249 4.89 -3.40 11.71
N CYS A 250 5.94 -3.74 12.43
CA CYS A 250 6.10 -3.37 13.83
C CYS A 250 7.31 -2.46 14.01
N ARG A 251 7.22 -1.59 14.99
CA ARG A 251 8.28 -0.66 15.36
C ARG A 251 8.69 -0.90 16.82
N LEU A 252 9.98 -0.87 17.10
CA LEU A 252 10.50 -0.90 18.46
C LEU A 252 10.63 0.52 19.01
N ILE A 253 10.20 0.69 20.25
CA ILE A 253 10.39 1.96 21.00
C ILE A 253 11.62 1.77 21.90
N LEU A 254 12.80 1.99 21.33
CA LEU A 254 14.08 1.73 21.99
C LEU A 254 14.24 2.47 23.33
N GLY A 255 13.71 3.71 23.43
CA GLY A 255 13.72 4.47 24.66
C GLY A 255 12.99 3.78 25.81
N ASN A 256 11.84 3.16 25.54
CA ASN A 256 11.09 2.43 26.56
C ASN A 256 11.76 1.10 26.91
N ILE A 257 12.35 0.41 25.91
CA ILE A 257 13.16 -0.78 26.17
C ILE A 257 14.37 -0.44 27.07
N ALA A 258 15.01 0.70 26.82
CA ALA A 258 16.14 1.16 27.64
C ALA A 258 15.73 1.49 29.08
N LYS A 259 14.52 2.03 29.31
CA LYS A 259 13.97 2.27 30.67
C LYS A 259 13.80 0.97 31.47
N ARG A 260 13.61 -0.18 30.82
CA ARG A 260 13.50 -1.50 31.45
C ARG A 260 14.86 -2.07 31.86
N ALA A 261 15.93 -1.59 31.27
CA ALA A 261 17.28 -2.09 31.50
C ALA A 261 17.96 -1.41 32.69
N LYS A 262 18.74 -2.19 33.43
CA LYS A 262 19.54 -1.69 34.58
C LYS A 262 20.76 -0.88 34.13
N ASN A 263 21.31 -1.24 32.98
CA ASN A 263 22.48 -0.61 32.35
C ASN A 263 22.56 -1.02 30.86
N ILE A 264 23.56 -0.50 30.16
CA ILE A 264 23.72 -0.75 28.72
C ILE A 264 23.97 -2.24 28.40
N GLN A 265 24.61 -2.99 29.28
CA GLN A 265 24.85 -4.42 29.11
C GLN A 265 23.54 -5.21 29.20
N ASP A 266 22.72 -4.93 30.22
CA ASP A 266 21.40 -5.52 30.39
C ASP A 266 20.47 -5.19 29.23
N PHE A 267 20.54 -3.95 28.70
CA PHE A 267 19.81 -3.55 27.50
C PHE A 267 20.17 -4.44 26.30
N LYS A 268 21.47 -4.60 26.02
CA LYS A 268 21.95 -5.33 24.82
C LYS A 268 21.76 -6.85 24.91
N GLU A 269 21.92 -7.43 26.10
CA GLU A 269 21.97 -8.87 26.28
C GLU A 269 20.64 -9.50 26.72
N ASN A 270 19.78 -8.70 27.35
CA ASN A 270 18.54 -9.22 27.91
C ASN A 270 17.31 -8.50 27.35
N GLN A 271 17.18 -7.17 27.56
CA GLN A 271 15.92 -6.47 27.28
C GLN A 271 15.63 -6.37 25.78
N LEU A 272 16.58 -5.94 24.97
CA LEU A 272 16.42 -5.82 23.52
C LEU A 272 16.18 -7.18 22.84
N PRO A 273 16.97 -8.24 23.13
CA PRO A 273 16.70 -9.58 22.57
C PRO A 273 15.34 -10.15 22.98
N TYR A 274 14.90 -9.94 24.20
CA TYR A 274 13.59 -10.39 24.67
C TYR A 274 12.45 -9.70 23.88
N VAL A 275 12.50 -8.38 23.73
CA VAL A 275 11.46 -7.66 22.98
C VAL A 275 11.48 -8.01 21.50
N LEU A 276 12.67 -8.20 20.91
CA LEU A 276 12.82 -8.65 19.52
C LEU A 276 12.21 -10.04 19.30
N ASP A 277 12.45 -10.99 20.21
CA ASP A 277 11.87 -12.33 20.11
C ASP A 277 10.34 -12.30 20.16
N ILE A 278 9.77 -11.57 21.11
CA ILE A 278 8.31 -11.39 21.21
C ILE A 278 7.74 -10.73 19.95
N MET A 279 8.38 -9.67 19.46
CA MET A 279 7.95 -8.98 18.23
C MET A 279 8.01 -9.91 17.01
N ALA A 280 9.09 -10.67 16.83
CA ALA A 280 9.24 -11.60 15.71
C ALA A 280 8.14 -12.68 15.74
N ARG A 281 7.91 -13.31 16.88
CA ARG A 281 6.85 -14.31 17.04
C ARG A 281 5.44 -13.74 16.82
N TYR A 282 5.21 -12.51 17.25
CA TYR A 282 3.95 -11.81 16.97
C TYR A 282 3.76 -11.56 15.47
N MET A 283 4.79 -11.07 14.77
CA MET A 283 4.75 -10.85 13.34
C MET A 283 4.54 -12.17 12.57
N ASP A 284 5.24 -13.24 12.97
CA ASP A 284 5.08 -14.58 12.36
C ASP A 284 3.66 -15.12 12.54
N ALA A 285 3.07 -14.97 13.71
CA ALA A 285 1.69 -15.39 13.99
C ALA A 285 0.69 -14.64 13.08
N ARG A 286 0.89 -13.34 12.89
CA ARG A 286 0.07 -12.53 11.99
C ARG A 286 0.22 -12.94 10.53
N ILE A 287 1.45 -13.06 10.05
CA ILE A 287 1.74 -13.46 8.66
C ILE A 287 1.14 -14.85 8.38
N LYS A 288 1.31 -15.78 9.30
CA LYS A 288 0.74 -17.11 9.16
C LYS A 288 -0.77 -17.07 8.99
N PHE A 289 -1.47 -16.32 9.83
CA PHE A 289 -2.91 -16.15 9.73
C PHE A 289 -3.31 -15.51 8.39
N GLU A 290 -2.65 -14.41 7.99
CA GLU A 290 -2.96 -13.66 6.76
C GLU A 290 -2.70 -14.45 5.46
N VAL A 291 -1.82 -15.45 5.50
CA VAL A 291 -1.49 -16.30 4.34
C VAL A 291 -2.36 -17.55 4.27
N GLU A 292 -2.78 -18.09 5.43
CA GLU A 292 -3.57 -19.34 5.51
C GLU A 292 -5.08 -19.09 5.33
N GLU A 293 -5.60 -17.89 5.64
CA GLU A 293 -7.00 -17.49 5.50
C GLU A 293 -7.24 -16.60 4.25
#